data_db84bb74fda19ff87ffa1c624c3ae031
#
_entry.id   db84bb74fda19ff87ffa1c624c3ae031
#
_cell.length_a   1.000
_cell.length_b   1.000
_cell.length_c   1.000
_cell.angle_alpha   90.00
_cell.angle_beta   90.00
_cell.angle_gamma   90.00
#
_symmetry.space_group_name_H-M   'P 1'
#
loop_
_entity.id
_entity.type
_entity.pdbx_description
1 polymer ?
#
loop_
_entity_poly.entity_id
_entity_poly.type
_entity_poly.pdbx_seq_one_letter_code
_entity_poly.pdbx_strand_id
1 'polypeptide(L)'
;MSRYHSLGSIPPKRHTTFEKPEGGLYQEELFGTAGFVGMSSLIYHVHPPTVVSEVRQVKDLSAKIGIEKNMKALSFKGFSLPQIDDYIESRKILFVNNDLKIGLAAPKSFSKDYFYRNSDSDEMLFIHVGSGKLRTMYGSIDFKYGDYLIIP
;
A
#
# COMPACT_ATOMS: atom_id res chain seq x y z
N MET A 1 -21.01 -19.64 -0.39
CA MET A 1 -19.89 -20.61 -0.31
C MET A 1 -18.63 -19.82 0.04
N SER A 2 -18.01 -20.11 1.17
CA SER A 2 -16.80 -19.40 1.58
C SER A 2 -15.64 -19.74 0.64
N ARG A 3 -15.03 -18.73 0.03
CA ARG A 3 -13.81 -18.90 -0.75
C ARG A 3 -12.60 -18.72 0.17
N TYR A 4 -11.73 -19.69 0.18
CA TYR A 4 -10.46 -19.59 0.88
C TYR A 4 -9.36 -19.32 -0.14
N HIS A 5 -8.64 -18.23 0.07
CA HIS A 5 -7.45 -17.92 -0.71
C HIS A 5 -6.23 -18.48 0.02
N SER A 6 -5.33 -19.07 -0.73
CA SER A 6 -4.06 -19.62 -0.20
C SER A 6 -2.87 -18.65 -0.33
N LEU A 7 -3.16 -17.36 -0.33
CA LEU A 7 -2.13 -16.32 -0.33
C LEU A 7 -1.63 -16.08 1.10
N GLY A 8 -0.32 -16.09 1.28
CA GLY A 8 0.32 -15.96 2.58
C GLY A 8 0.42 -17.29 3.33
N SER A 9 0.80 -17.20 4.61
CA SER A 9 0.90 -18.36 5.50
C SER A 9 -0.45 -18.64 6.15
N ILE A 10 -1.09 -19.72 5.74
CA ILE A 10 -2.37 -20.16 6.31
C ILE A 10 -2.11 -21.34 7.24
N PRO A 11 -2.50 -21.25 8.53
CA PRO A 11 -2.32 -22.37 9.45
C PRO A 11 -3.18 -23.56 9.07
N PRO A 12 -2.75 -24.80 9.35
CA PRO A 12 -3.51 -26.00 9.04
C PRO A 12 -4.81 -26.14 9.84
N LYS A 13 -4.91 -25.47 10.99
CA LYS A 13 -6.13 -25.40 11.80
C LYS A 13 -6.70 -23.98 11.82
N ARG A 14 -8.02 -23.89 11.76
CA ARG A 14 -8.76 -22.66 12.02
C ARG A 14 -8.92 -22.44 13.52
N HIS A 15 -9.06 -21.20 13.95
CA HIS A 15 -9.30 -20.84 15.35
C HIS A 15 -8.28 -21.43 16.31
N THR A 16 -7.02 -21.34 15.95
CA THR A 16 -5.92 -21.75 16.81
C THR A 16 -5.21 -20.52 17.38
N THR A 17 -4.66 -20.68 18.57
CA THR A 17 -3.78 -19.68 19.14
C THR A 17 -2.37 -19.82 18.57
N PHE A 18 -1.70 -18.70 18.34
CA PHE A 18 -0.33 -18.70 17.86
C PHE A 18 0.58 -18.10 18.93
N GLU A 19 1.59 -18.87 19.30
CA GLU A 19 2.61 -18.44 20.24
C GLU A 19 3.80 -17.81 19.49
N LYS A 20 4.34 -16.74 20.08
CA LYS A 20 5.57 -16.13 19.61
C LYS A 20 6.78 -16.99 19.98
N PRO A 21 7.86 -16.97 19.17
CA PRO A 21 9.08 -17.69 19.48
C PRO A 21 9.68 -17.34 20.85
N GLU A 22 9.52 -16.09 21.27
CA GLU A 22 9.99 -15.54 22.54
C GLU A 22 8.99 -15.72 23.71
N GLY A 23 7.88 -16.38 23.46
CA GLY A 23 6.79 -16.59 24.39
C GLY A 23 5.66 -15.57 24.29
N GLY A 24 4.49 -15.94 24.80
CA GLY A 24 3.25 -15.15 24.68
C GLY A 24 2.56 -15.33 23.34
N LEU A 25 1.38 -14.72 23.20
CA LEU A 25 0.55 -14.85 22.02
C LEU A 25 0.75 -13.66 21.07
N TYR A 26 0.58 -13.91 19.77
CA TYR A 26 0.40 -12.83 18.79
C TYR A 26 -0.91 -12.08 19.07
N GLN A 27 -0.93 -10.80 18.71
CA GLN A 27 -2.13 -9.96 18.83
C GLN A 27 -3.04 -10.22 17.62
N GLU A 28 -4.32 -10.45 17.89
CA GLU A 28 -5.30 -10.70 16.85
C GLU A 28 -6.00 -9.41 16.42
N GLU A 29 -6.25 -9.29 15.14
CA GLU A 29 -7.11 -8.28 14.56
C GLU A 29 -8.08 -8.93 13.58
N LEU A 30 -9.37 -8.65 13.76
CA LEU A 30 -10.39 -9.00 12.77
C LEU A 30 -10.46 -7.87 11.74
N PHE A 31 -10.14 -8.21 10.50
CA PHE A 31 -10.22 -7.29 9.36
C PHE A 31 -11.37 -7.70 8.44
N GLY A 32 -12.31 -6.80 8.23
CA GLY A 32 -13.44 -6.98 7.32
C GLY A 32 -13.46 -5.92 6.22
N THR A 33 -13.87 -6.29 5.02
CA THR A 33 -13.96 -5.36 3.88
C THR A 33 -15.23 -4.51 3.90
N ALA A 34 -16.24 -4.93 4.63
CA ALA A 34 -17.54 -4.25 4.75
C ALA A 34 -18.02 -4.21 6.21
N GLY A 35 -17.14 -3.82 7.13
CA GLY A 35 -17.41 -3.86 8.56
C GLY A 35 -17.56 -5.28 9.06
N PHE A 36 -18.68 -5.58 9.74
CA PHE A 36 -18.95 -6.92 10.30
C PHE A 36 -19.68 -7.86 9.34
N VAL A 37 -19.84 -7.50 8.07
CA VAL A 37 -20.50 -8.31 7.04
C VAL A 37 -19.53 -8.62 5.91
N GLY A 38 -19.75 -9.74 5.23
CA GLY A 38 -18.96 -10.14 4.08
C GLY A 38 -17.72 -10.95 4.45
N MET A 39 -16.70 -10.84 3.63
CA MET A 39 -15.43 -11.53 3.86
C MET A 39 -14.64 -10.83 4.97
N SER A 40 -14.08 -11.63 5.85
CA SER A 40 -13.19 -11.16 6.90
C SER A 40 -11.97 -12.06 7.03
N SER A 41 -10.90 -11.50 7.58
CA SER A 41 -9.66 -12.20 7.87
C SER A 41 -9.25 -11.95 9.31
N LEU A 42 -8.66 -12.95 9.95
CA LEU A 42 -7.92 -12.79 11.20
C LEU A 42 -6.46 -12.55 10.84
N ILE A 43 -5.93 -11.45 11.34
CA ILE A 43 -4.54 -11.04 11.13
C ILE A 43 -3.83 -11.10 12.48
N TYR A 44 -2.62 -11.64 12.50
CA TYR A 44 -1.82 -11.79 13.69
C TYR A 44 -0.62 -10.85 13.64
N HIS A 45 -0.51 -10.00 14.64
CA HIS A 45 0.51 -8.96 14.73
C HIS A 45 1.56 -9.30 15.81
N VAL A 46 2.80 -8.97 15.51
CA VAL A 46 3.90 -9.03 16.50
C VAL A 46 3.68 -7.96 17.59
N HIS A 47 3.22 -6.78 17.17
CA HIS A 47 2.90 -5.67 18.05
C HIS A 47 1.39 -5.41 18.05
N PRO A 48 0.82 -4.88 19.15
CA PRO A 48 -0.60 -4.52 19.17
C PRO A 48 -0.94 -3.53 18.07
N PRO A 49 -1.92 -3.80 17.19
CA PRO A 49 -2.20 -2.96 16.03
C PRO A 49 -2.87 -1.63 16.38
N THR A 50 -3.43 -1.52 17.56
CA THR A 50 -4.21 -0.35 18.03
C THR A 50 -3.46 0.54 19.02
N VAL A 51 -2.23 0.19 19.39
CA VAL A 51 -1.42 0.99 20.31
C VAL A 51 -0.65 2.03 19.54
N VAL A 52 -1.08 3.29 19.64
CA VAL A 52 -0.40 4.44 19.06
C VAL A 52 0.45 5.11 20.16
N SER A 53 1.77 5.12 19.99
CA SER A 53 2.70 5.75 20.91
C SER A 53 2.95 7.22 20.61
N GLU A 54 2.93 7.60 19.33
CA GLU A 54 3.20 8.96 18.87
C GLU A 54 2.51 9.23 17.54
N VAL A 55 2.04 10.45 17.35
CA VAL A 55 1.56 10.96 16.05
C VAL A 55 2.30 12.24 15.73
N ARG A 56 2.94 12.29 14.57
CA ARG A 56 3.64 13.49 14.09
C ARG A 56 3.51 13.64 12.57
N GLN A 57 3.49 14.88 12.12
CA GLN A 57 3.61 15.16 10.69
C GLN A 57 5.04 14.94 10.25
N VAL A 58 5.25 14.04 9.29
CA VAL A 58 6.57 13.74 8.72
C VAL A 58 6.80 14.55 7.45
N LYS A 59 5.79 14.62 6.57
CA LYS A 59 5.88 15.29 5.28
C LYS A 59 4.51 15.75 4.81
N ASP A 60 4.47 16.85 4.08
CA ASP A 60 3.29 17.28 3.35
C ASP A 60 3.35 16.71 1.92
N LEU A 61 2.41 15.83 1.60
CA LEU A 61 2.25 15.21 0.29
C LEU A 61 1.10 15.83 -0.51
N SER A 62 0.58 16.97 -0.08
CA SER A 62 -0.51 17.66 -0.74
C SER A 62 -0.14 18.01 -2.18
N ALA A 63 -1.08 17.82 -3.09
CA ALA A 63 -0.90 18.19 -4.48
C ALA A 63 -0.84 19.73 -4.61
N LYS A 64 0.16 20.25 -5.30
CA LYS A 64 0.25 21.66 -5.64
C LYS A 64 -0.48 21.88 -6.96
N ILE A 65 -1.56 22.62 -6.91
CA ILE A 65 -2.39 22.91 -8.07
C ILE A 65 -1.80 24.09 -8.83
N GLY A 66 -1.42 23.88 -10.09
CA GLY A 66 -1.12 24.96 -11.03
C GLY A 66 -2.40 25.49 -11.67
N ILE A 67 -2.57 26.79 -11.68
CA ILE A 67 -3.71 27.42 -12.33
C ILE A 67 -3.30 27.80 -13.76
N GLU A 68 -3.83 27.06 -14.73
CA GLU A 68 -3.72 27.42 -16.16
C GLU A 68 -4.95 28.23 -16.58
N LYS A 69 -4.73 29.41 -17.15
CA LYS A 69 -5.82 30.28 -17.61
C LYS A 69 -6.54 29.74 -18.85
N ASN A 70 -5.82 28.97 -19.67
CA ASN A 70 -6.37 28.40 -20.90
C ASN A 70 -6.13 26.90 -20.92
N MET A 71 -7.16 26.15 -21.27
CA MET A 71 -7.04 24.73 -21.54
C MET A 71 -6.16 24.51 -22.78
N LYS A 72 -5.14 23.68 -22.65
CA LYS A 72 -4.27 23.28 -23.77
C LYS A 72 -3.84 21.83 -23.62
N ALA A 73 -3.52 21.20 -24.73
CA ALA A 73 -2.89 19.88 -24.71
C ALA A 73 -1.50 19.94 -24.10
N LEU A 74 -1.22 19.08 -23.14
CA LEU A 74 0.07 18.95 -22.46
C LEU A 74 0.64 17.56 -22.69
N SER A 75 1.94 17.50 -22.89
CA SER A 75 2.70 16.24 -22.98
C SER A 75 3.84 16.26 -21.98
N PHE A 76 3.98 15.19 -21.22
CA PHE A 76 5.03 15.05 -20.20
C PHE A 76 5.98 13.92 -20.57
N LYS A 77 7.28 14.17 -20.45
CA LYS A 77 8.33 13.14 -20.61
C LYS A 77 8.45 12.31 -19.32
N GLY A 78 7.40 11.56 -18.97
CA GLY A 78 7.32 10.81 -17.73
C GLY A 78 8.46 9.81 -17.52
N PHE A 79 8.94 9.18 -18.60
CA PHE A 79 10.04 8.20 -18.53
C PHE A 79 11.44 8.83 -18.30
N SER A 80 11.53 10.15 -18.32
CA SER A 80 12.74 10.86 -17.94
C SER A 80 12.81 11.20 -16.45
N LEU A 81 11.87 10.70 -15.65
CA LEU A 81 11.86 10.88 -14.21
C LEU A 81 13.10 10.20 -13.59
N PRO A 82 13.95 10.93 -12.85
CA PRO A 82 15.10 10.32 -12.20
C PRO A 82 14.65 9.37 -11.09
N GLN A 83 15.34 8.24 -10.97
CA GLN A 83 15.15 7.36 -9.82
C GLN A 83 15.71 8.01 -8.55
N ILE A 84 14.87 8.16 -7.56
CA ILE A 84 15.24 8.71 -6.27
C ILE A 84 14.57 7.89 -5.16
N ASP A 85 15.29 7.75 -4.06
CA ASP A 85 14.75 7.23 -2.81
C ASP A 85 13.79 6.01 -2.93
N ASP A 86 12.80 5.94 -2.05
CA ASP A 86 11.77 4.91 -2.06
C ASP A 86 10.51 5.34 -2.84
N TYR A 87 9.48 4.49 -2.78
CA TYR A 87 8.23 4.71 -3.50
C TYR A 87 7.55 6.04 -3.12
N ILE A 88 7.44 6.36 -1.83
CA ILE A 88 6.73 7.56 -1.37
C ILE A 88 7.49 8.83 -1.71
N GLU A 89 8.80 8.83 -1.51
CA GLU A 89 9.66 9.99 -1.81
C GLU A 89 9.78 10.24 -3.32
N SER A 90 9.77 9.19 -4.14
CA SER A 90 9.88 9.30 -5.59
C SER A 90 8.58 9.72 -6.28
N ARG A 91 7.44 9.71 -5.59
CA ARG A 91 6.13 10.05 -6.19
C ARG A 91 6.07 11.49 -6.66
N LYS A 92 5.56 11.68 -7.88
CA LYS A 92 5.25 12.99 -8.47
C LYS A 92 3.82 12.97 -8.99
N ILE A 93 2.96 13.80 -8.42
CA ILE A 93 1.60 13.98 -8.89
C ILE A 93 1.65 14.85 -10.14
N LEU A 94 1.07 14.38 -11.22
CA LEU A 94 1.00 15.07 -12.51
C LEU A 94 -0.36 15.72 -12.74
N PHE A 95 -1.41 15.01 -12.39
CA PHE A 95 -2.79 15.45 -12.56
C PHE A 95 -3.58 15.19 -11.29
N VAL A 96 -4.47 16.09 -10.97
CA VAL A 96 -5.36 16.00 -9.82
C VAL A 96 -6.68 16.69 -10.14
N ASN A 97 -7.76 16.07 -9.71
CA ASN A 97 -9.09 16.69 -9.60
C ASN A 97 -9.71 16.29 -8.26
N ASN A 98 -11.00 16.51 -8.09
CA ASN A 98 -11.69 16.18 -6.83
C ASN A 98 -11.81 14.66 -6.59
N ASP A 99 -11.72 13.83 -7.64
CA ASP A 99 -12.02 12.41 -7.59
C ASP A 99 -10.77 11.55 -7.63
N LEU A 100 -9.71 12.02 -8.29
CA LEU A 100 -8.52 11.20 -8.50
C LEU A 100 -7.22 12.02 -8.60
N LYS A 101 -6.12 11.32 -8.32
CA LYS A 101 -4.75 11.80 -8.53
C LYS A 101 -4.03 10.83 -9.48
N ILE A 102 -3.34 11.36 -10.49
CA ILE A 102 -2.50 10.56 -11.38
C ILE A 102 -1.05 11.01 -11.18
N GLY A 103 -0.17 10.07 -10.95
CA GLY A 103 1.23 10.36 -10.71
C GLY A 103 2.17 9.33 -11.30
N LEU A 104 3.44 9.61 -11.17
CA LEU A 104 4.53 8.70 -11.48
C LEU A 104 5.40 8.50 -10.25
N ALA A 105 6.02 7.34 -10.17
CA ALA A 105 7.04 7.03 -9.17
C ALA A 105 8.18 6.29 -9.85
N ALA A 106 9.41 6.61 -9.48
CA ALA A 106 10.61 5.93 -9.93
C ALA A 106 11.53 5.66 -8.72
N PRO A 107 11.17 4.69 -7.88
CA PRO A 107 11.96 4.37 -6.70
C PRO A 107 13.30 3.75 -7.08
N LYS A 108 14.35 4.17 -6.37
CA LYS A 108 15.69 3.59 -6.45
C LYS A 108 15.92 2.53 -5.37
N SER A 109 15.22 2.66 -4.25
CA SER A 109 15.34 1.80 -3.09
C SER A 109 13.97 1.31 -2.63
N PHE A 110 13.95 0.33 -1.76
CA PHE A 110 12.72 -0.14 -1.10
C PHE A 110 12.52 0.59 0.23
N SER A 111 11.27 0.69 0.67
CA SER A 111 10.92 1.22 2.00
C SER A 111 11.45 0.29 3.07
N LYS A 112 12.29 0.81 3.99
CA LYS A 112 13.00 0.00 4.98
C LYS A 112 12.37 0.06 6.37
N ASP A 113 12.11 1.28 6.83
CA ASP A 113 11.87 1.55 8.26
C ASP A 113 10.44 1.96 8.57
N TYR A 114 9.53 1.85 7.60
CA TYR A 114 8.13 2.20 7.77
C TYR A 114 7.20 1.37 6.89
N PHE A 115 5.92 1.34 7.28
CA PHE A 115 4.82 0.88 6.44
C PHE A 115 4.01 2.08 5.98
N TYR A 116 3.50 2.00 4.77
CA TYR A 116 2.65 3.02 4.19
C TYR A 116 1.20 2.54 4.17
N ARG A 117 0.29 3.44 4.49
CA ARG A 117 -1.15 3.25 4.32
C ARG A 117 -1.73 4.52 3.69
N ASN A 118 -2.47 4.36 2.62
CA ASN A 118 -3.35 5.40 2.11
C ASN A 118 -4.73 5.21 2.75
N SER A 119 -5.14 6.16 3.59
CA SER A 119 -6.45 6.11 4.26
C SER A 119 -7.52 6.92 3.52
N ASP A 120 -7.18 7.57 2.42
CA ASP A 120 -8.06 8.47 1.70
C ASP A 120 -8.71 7.81 0.48
N SER A 121 -8.02 6.85 -0.14
CA SER A 121 -8.47 6.24 -1.40
C SER A 121 -7.72 4.95 -1.72
N ASP A 122 -8.29 4.14 -2.59
CA ASP A 122 -7.59 3.03 -3.20
C ASP A 122 -6.45 3.52 -4.10
N GLU A 123 -5.40 2.72 -4.24
CA GLU A 123 -4.30 2.98 -5.15
C GLU A 123 -4.22 1.92 -6.23
N MET A 124 -4.11 2.35 -7.50
CA MET A 124 -3.80 1.48 -8.61
C MET A 124 -2.42 1.81 -9.17
N LEU A 125 -1.53 0.84 -9.19
CA LEU A 125 -0.18 0.97 -9.70
C LEU A 125 -0.02 0.12 -10.97
N PHE A 126 0.38 0.75 -12.07
CA PHE A 126 0.82 0.05 -13.27
C PHE A 126 2.34 -0.03 -13.29
N ILE A 127 2.88 -1.23 -13.37
CA ILE A 127 4.32 -1.46 -13.40
C ILE A 127 4.83 -1.30 -14.84
N HIS A 128 5.36 -0.12 -15.14
CA HIS A 128 5.86 0.17 -16.48
C HIS A 128 7.29 -0.30 -16.71
N VAL A 129 8.12 -0.35 -15.68
CA VAL A 129 9.52 -0.81 -15.74
C VAL A 129 9.87 -1.54 -14.46
N GLY A 130 10.59 -2.64 -14.59
CA GLY A 130 11.17 -3.37 -13.46
C GLY A 130 10.24 -4.42 -12.87
N SER A 131 10.63 -4.87 -11.71
CA SER A 131 9.94 -5.90 -10.91
C SER A 131 10.28 -5.72 -9.45
N GLY A 132 9.50 -6.35 -8.60
CA GLY A 132 9.72 -6.25 -7.16
C GLY A 132 8.76 -7.12 -6.37
N LYS A 133 8.68 -6.81 -5.08
CA LYS A 133 7.79 -7.48 -4.14
C LYS A 133 7.01 -6.44 -3.34
N LEU A 134 5.69 -6.51 -3.45
CA LEU A 134 4.78 -5.77 -2.59
C LEU A 134 4.55 -6.58 -1.31
N ARG A 135 4.92 -6.02 -0.17
CA ARG A 135 4.68 -6.61 1.14
C ARG A 135 3.47 -5.94 1.78
N THR A 136 2.47 -6.71 2.10
CA THR A 136 1.23 -6.24 2.74
C THR A 136 0.98 -7.00 4.03
N MET A 137 0.01 -6.54 4.82
CA MET A 137 -0.47 -7.26 5.99
C MET A 137 -1.08 -8.64 5.65
N TYR A 138 -1.46 -8.86 4.39
CA TYR A 138 -2.02 -10.13 3.92
C TYR A 138 -0.99 -11.07 3.28
N GLY A 139 0.28 -10.67 3.24
CA GLY A 139 1.36 -11.43 2.63
C GLY A 139 2.15 -10.63 1.60
N SER A 140 2.96 -11.34 0.84
CA SER A 140 3.84 -10.75 -0.17
C SER A 140 3.44 -11.19 -1.56
N ILE A 141 3.41 -10.24 -2.49
CA ILE A 141 3.06 -10.46 -3.89
C ILE A 141 4.25 -10.01 -4.74
N ASP A 142 4.75 -10.90 -5.59
CA ASP A 142 5.75 -10.54 -6.59
C ASP A 142 5.06 -9.86 -7.76
N PHE A 143 5.69 -8.81 -8.29
CA PHE A 143 5.20 -8.08 -9.45
C PHE A 143 6.32 -7.83 -10.47
N LYS A 144 5.93 -7.62 -11.71
CA LYS A 144 6.84 -7.36 -12.84
C LYS A 144 6.22 -6.37 -13.82
N TYR A 145 6.97 -6.01 -14.83
CA TYR A 145 6.48 -5.20 -15.95
C TYR A 145 5.14 -5.71 -16.50
N GLY A 146 4.20 -4.80 -16.69
CA GLY A 146 2.86 -5.06 -17.21
C GLY A 146 1.81 -5.39 -16.15
N ASP A 147 2.20 -5.61 -14.89
CA ASP A 147 1.25 -5.89 -13.82
C ASP A 147 0.55 -4.63 -13.33
N TYR A 148 -0.70 -4.82 -12.92
CA TYR A 148 -1.47 -3.85 -12.15
C TYR A 148 -1.59 -4.33 -10.71
N LEU A 149 -1.22 -3.48 -9.77
CA LEU A 149 -1.43 -3.70 -8.35
C LEU A 149 -2.58 -2.80 -7.90
N ILE A 150 -3.59 -3.39 -7.28
CA ILE A 150 -4.72 -2.66 -6.69
C ILE A 150 -4.63 -2.83 -5.19
N ILE A 151 -4.52 -1.72 -4.48
CA ILE A 151 -4.34 -1.63 -3.04
C ILE A 151 -5.54 -0.85 -2.51
N PRO A 152 -6.53 -1.54 -1.92
CA PRO A 152 -7.70 -0.90 -1.32
C PRO A 152 -7.39 -0.20 0.00
#